data_00391a9c5bf626b4687a6f57c6b81d6a
#
_entry.id   00391a9c5bf626b4687a6f57c6b81d6a
#
_cell.length_a   1.000
_cell.length_b   1.000
_cell.length_c   1.000
_cell.angle_alpha   90.00
_cell.angle_beta   90.00
_cell.angle_gamma   90.00
#
_symmetry.space_group_name_H-M   'P 1'
#
loop_
_entity.id
_entity.type
_entity.pdbx_description
1 polymer ?
#
loop_
_entity_poly.entity_id
_entity_poly.type
_entity_poly.pdbx_seq_one_letter_code
_entity_poly.pdbx_strand_id
1 'polypeptide(L)'
;MRKPAKLTDESSEFWDEVTDAYKLRPDEKRVLGDVCKTMDAIAHLEAEAEKGDTYLTGSMGQKVLNGIYGELRQQRATLARLMAQLKLPDLNENGSSAGRRKDASSEAGRSLVALRWGN
;
A
#
# COMPACT_ATOMS: atom_id res chain seq x y z
N MET A 1 -8.52 -5.04 -15.54
CA MET A 1 -7.13 -4.54 -15.48
C MET A 1 -6.22 -5.62 -14.99
N ARG A 2 -5.05 -5.68 -15.56
CA ARG A 2 -4.04 -6.66 -15.17
C ARG A 2 -3.19 -6.14 -14.02
N LYS A 3 -2.58 -7.06 -13.29
CA LYS A 3 -1.60 -6.71 -12.29
C LYS A 3 -0.48 -5.88 -12.92
N PRO A 4 -0.06 -4.78 -12.29
CA PRO A 4 1.04 -3.97 -12.82
C PRO A 4 2.32 -4.80 -12.95
N ALA A 5 3.14 -4.44 -13.93
CA ALA A 5 4.42 -5.11 -14.14
C ALA A 5 5.47 -4.61 -13.14
N LYS A 6 6.46 -5.41 -12.90
CA LYS A 6 7.64 -5.04 -12.11
C LYS A 6 7.36 -4.69 -10.65
N LEU A 7 6.32 -5.28 -10.09
CA LEU A 7 6.08 -5.13 -8.66
C LEU A 7 7.09 -5.98 -7.87
N THR A 8 7.42 -5.53 -6.68
CA THR A 8 8.18 -6.37 -5.75
C THR A 8 7.35 -7.59 -5.36
N ASP A 9 8.01 -8.59 -4.79
CA ASP A 9 7.29 -9.78 -4.35
C ASP A 9 6.21 -9.43 -3.33
N GLU A 10 6.50 -8.52 -2.41
CA GLU A 10 5.55 -8.13 -1.39
C GLU A 10 4.32 -7.45 -1.98
N SER A 11 4.50 -6.47 -2.85
CA SER A 11 3.36 -5.76 -3.43
C SER A 11 2.60 -6.63 -4.40
N SER A 12 3.28 -7.49 -5.14
CA SER A 12 2.64 -8.46 -6.02
C SER A 12 1.76 -9.42 -5.24
N GLU A 13 2.26 -9.90 -4.11
CA GLU A 13 1.51 -10.77 -3.22
C GLU A 13 0.29 -10.05 -2.66
N PHE A 14 0.45 -8.79 -2.26
CA PHE A 14 -0.67 -8.00 -1.77
C PHE A 14 -1.75 -7.84 -2.84
N TRP A 15 -1.34 -7.57 -4.08
CA TRP A 15 -2.30 -7.52 -5.20
C TRP A 15 -3.10 -8.81 -5.29
N ASP A 16 -2.41 -9.94 -5.27
CA ASP A 16 -3.07 -11.25 -5.38
C ASP A 16 -4.02 -11.50 -4.21
N GLU A 17 -3.59 -11.17 -3.01
CA GLU A 17 -4.42 -11.35 -1.82
C GLU A 17 -5.71 -10.54 -1.89
N VAL A 18 -5.60 -9.28 -2.29
CA VAL A 18 -6.77 -8.42 -2.36
C VAL A 18 -7.71 -8.84 -3.49
N THR A 19 -7.14 -9.17 -4.66
CA THR A 19 -7.98 -9.58 -5.79
C THR A 19 -8.62 -10.94 -5.57
N ASP A 20 -8.03 -11.77 -4.72
CA ASP A 20 -8.63 -13.05 -4.36
C ASP A 20 -9.72 -12.88 -3.30
N ALA A 21 -9.54 -11.96 -2.37
CA ALA A 21 -10.48 -11.77 -1.26
C ALA A 21 -11.68 -10.91 -1.64
N TYR A 22 -11.52 -9.99 -2.58
CA TYR A 22 -12.56 -9.01 -2.92
C TYR A 22 -12.85 -9.04 -4.41
N LYS A 23 -14.10 -8.76 -4.74
CA LYS A 23 -14.54 -8.60 -6.11
C LYS A 23 -14.45 -7.12 -6.45
N LEU A 24 -13.41 -6.74 -7.18
CA LEU A 24 -13.12 -5.34 -7.45
C LEU A 24 -13.60 -4.92 -8.84
N ARG A 25 -14.10 -3.69 -8.92
CA ARG A 25 -14.41 -3.07 -10.21
C ARG A 25 -13.10 -2.64 -10.89
N PRO A 26 -13.13 -2.40 -12.22
CA PRO A 26 -11.91 -1.96 -12.90
C PRO A 26 -11.27 -0.71 -12.33
N ASP A 27 -12.09 0.28 -11.89
CA ASP A 27 -11.55 1.49 -11.27
C ASP A 27 -10.88 1.19 -9.94
N GLU A 28 -11.43 0.25 -9.17
CA GLU A 28 -10.83 -0.16 -7.91
C GLU A 28 -9.50 -0.91 -8.13
N LYS A 29 -9.43 -1.73 -9.18
CA LYS A 29 -8.18 -2.39 -9.54
C LYS A 29 -7.11 -1.38 -9.94
N ARG A 30 -7.51 -0.29 -10.59
CA ARG A 30 -6.59 0.77 -10.93
C ARG A 30 -5.98 1.41 -9.69
N VAL A 31 -6.83 1.70 -8.71
CA VAL A 31 -6.37 2.25 -7.44
C VAL A 31 -5.47 1.25 -6.72
N LEU A 32 -5.85 -0.02 -6.72
CA LEU A 32 -5.01 -1.06 -6.12
C LEU A 32 -3.63 -1.13 -6.77
N GLY A 33 -3.58 -0.96 -8.09
CA GLY A 33 -2.30 -0.90 -8.80
C GLY A 33 -1.43 0.24 -8.29
N ASP A 34 -2.04 1.41 -8.07
CA ASP A 34 -1.32 2.56 -7.53
C ASP A 34 -0.89 2.31 -6.08
N VAL A 35 -1.71 1.62 -5.29
CA VAL A 35 -1.32 1.20 -3.94
C VAL A 35 -0.05 0.35 -3.99
N CYS A 36 -0.02 -0.64 -4.86
CA CYS A 36 1.14 -1.54 -4.96
C CYS A 36 2.39 -0.79 -5.38
N LYS A 37 2.28 0.11 -6.34
CA LYS A 37 3.41 0.91 -6.79
C LYS A 37 3.91 1.85 -5.68
N THR A 38 2.99 2.39 -4.89
CA THR A 38 3.36 3.27 -3.77
C THR A 38 4.04 2.46 -2.68
N MET A 39 3.58 1.23 -2.41
CA MET A 39 4.25 0.34 -1.49
C MET A 39 5.71 0.12 -1.90
N ASP A 40 5.93 -0.10 -3.20
CA ASP A 40 7.28 -0.31 -3.72
C ASP A 40 8.15 0.94 -3.59
N ALA A 41 7.56 2.11 -3.85
CA ALA A 41 8.28 3.36 -3.69
C ALA A 41 8.70 3.59 -2.23
N ILE A 42 7.81 3.28 -1.29
CA ILE A 42 8.13 3.39 0.13
C ILE A 42 9.26 2.43 0.50
N ALA A 43 9.19 1.18 0.05
CA ALA A 43 10.22 0.20 0.34
C ALA A 43 11.58 0.64 -0.20
N HIS A 44 11.60 1.20 -1.41
CA HIS A 44 12.82 1.71 -2.00
C HIS A 44 13.39 2.87 -1.19
N LEU A 45 12.54 3.82 -0.79
CA LEU A 45 12.98 4.97 0.00
C LEU A 45 13.47 4.55 1.38
N GLU A 46 12.81 3.58 2.00
CA GLU A 46 13.25 3.06 3.29
C GLU A 46 14.64 2.44 3.19
N ALA A 47 14.89 1.67 2.13
CA ALA A 47 16.20 1.07 1.91
C ALA A 47 17.26 2.14 1.70
N GLU A 48 16.93 3.19 0.96
CA GLU A 48 17.86 4.29 0.73
C GLU A 48 18.12 5.09 2.01
N ALA A 49 17.09 5.26 2.85
CA ALA A 49 17.24 5.96 4.11
C ALA A 49 18.19 5.20 5.06
N GLU A 50 18.15 3.88 5.02
CA GLU A 50 19.05 3.07 5.87
C GLU A 50 20.51 3.19 5.45
N LYS A 51 20.76 3.47 4.17
CA LYS A 51 22.13 3.60 3.65
C LYS A 51 22.72 4.97 3.88
N GLY A 52 21.89 6.00 4.02
CA GLY A 52 22.34 7.37 4.10
C GLY A 52 22.26 7.95 5.49
N ASP A 53 22.74 9.17 5.62
CA ASP A 53 22.70 9.90 6.87
C ASP A 53 21.34 10.53 7.10
N THR A 54 20.89 10.53 8.35
CA THR A 54 19.65 11.19 8.73
C THR A 54 19.71 12.69 8.46
N TYR A 55 20.87 13.31 8.75
CA TYR A 55 21.10 14.72 8.53
C TYR A 55 22.23 14.93 7.55
N LEU A 56 22.08 15.92 6.71
CA LEU A 56 23.09 16.34 5.75
C LEU A 56 23.59 17.72 6.13
N THR A 57 24.78 18.06 5.64
CA THR A 57 25.33 19.41 5.85
C THR A 57 24.78 20.33 4.76
N GLY A 58 24.11 21.40 5.18
CA GLY A 58 23.62 22.40 4.24
C GLY A 58 24.71 23.31 3.75
N SER A 59 24.36 24.21 2.81
CA SER A 59 25.32 25.12 2.19
C SER A 59 25.96 26.09 3.18
N MET A 60 25.28 26.34 4.30
CA MET A 60 25.77 27.23 5.35
C MET A 60 26.42 26.47 6.51
N GLY A 61 26.68 25.18 6.34
CA GLY A 61 27.26 24.33 7.39
C GLY A 61 26.26 23.82 8.41
N GLN A 62 24.98 24.18 8.30
CA GLN A 62 23.96 23.74 9.24
C GLN A 62 23.54 22.29 8.94
N LYS A 63 22.99 21.60 9.94
CA LYS A 63 22.41 20.29 9.75
C LYS A 63 21.06 20.42 9.09
N VAL A 64 20.85 19.64 8.03
CA VAL A 64 19.58 19.62 7.29
C VAL A 64 19.10 18.19 7.26
N LEU A 65 17.82 17.98 7.56
CA LEU A 65 17.22 16.66 7.49
C LEU A 65 17.32 16.14 6.05
N ASN A 66 17.74 14.89 5.90
CA ASN A 66 17.79 14.24 4.59
C ASN A 66 16.39 14.26 3.98
N GLY A 67 16.30 14.76 2.72
CA GLY A 67 15.01 14.89 2.02
C GLY A 67 14.24 13.60 1.85
N ILE A 68 14.90 12.46 1.94
CA ILE A 68 14.25 11.16 1.88
C ILE A 68 13.15 11.03 2.94
N TYR A 69 13.37 11.59 4.13
CA TYR A 69 12.38 11.49 5.21
C TYR A 69 11.09 12.25 4.89
N GLY A 70 11.22 13.41 4.24
CA GLY A 70 10.06 14.14 3.78
C GLY A 70 9.30 13.40 2.69
N GLU A 71 10.04 12.81 1.76
CA GLU A 71 9.45 12.03 0.69
C GLU A 71 8.75 10.79 1.22
N LEU A 72 9.34 10.09 2.18
CA LEU A 72 8.70 8.94 2.83
C LEU A 72 7.37 9.33 3.46
N ARG A 73 7.35 10.47 4.16
CA ARG A 73 6.12 10.95 4.78
C ARG A 73 5.04 11.21 3.74
N GLN A 74 5.42 11.84 2.61
CA GLN A 74 4.47 12.11 1.54
C GLN A 74 3.95 10.82 0.91
N GLN A 75 4.83 9.85 0.69
CA GLN A 75 4.42 8.57 0.10
C GLN A 75 3.52 7.79 1.04
N ARG A 76 3.80 7.82 2.34
CA ARG A 76 2.92 7.16 3.31
C ARG A 76 1.54 7.82 3.38
N ALA A 77 1.50 9.15 3.28
CA ALA A 77 0.22 9.86 3.24
C ALA A 77 -0.55 9.53 1.96
N THR A 78 0.15 9.42 0.83
CA THR A 78 -0.46 9.03 -0.44
C THR A 78 -1.03 7.61 -0.33
N LEU A 79 -0.26 6.68 0.24
CA LEU A 79 -0.73 5.31 0.43
C LEU A 79 -2.00 5.28 1.27
N ALA A 80 -2.03 6.03 2.35
CA ALA A 80 -3.20 6.08 3.22
C ALA A 80 -4.44 6.59 2.47
N ARG A 81 -4.26 7.62 1.63
CA ARG A 81 -5.37 8.15 0.83
C ARG A 81 -5.86 7.14 -0.20
N LEU A 82 -4.93 6.45 -0.86
CA LEU A 82 -5.30 5.43 -1.85
C LEU A 82 -6.05 4.28 -1.20
N MET A 83 -5.58 3.84 -0.05
CA MET A 83 -6.28 2.78 0.69
C MET A 83 -7.67 3.21 1.10
N ALA A 84 -7.83 4.46 1.50
CA ALA A 84 -9.14 5.00 1.85
C ALA A 84 -10.06 5.03 0.63
N GLN A 85 -9.52 5.32 -0.56
CA GLN A 85 -10.30 5.33 -1.79
C GLN A 85 -10.81 3.94 -2.17
N LEU A 86 -10.02 2.91 -1.88
CA LEU A 86 -10.44 1.54 -2.14
C LEU A 86 -11.65 1.15 -1.30
N LYS A 87 -11.74 1.68 -0.09
CA LYS A 87 -12.86 1.39 0.82
C LYS A 87 -13.10 -0.11 0.95
N LEU A 88 -12.00 -0.85 1.13
CA LEU A 88 -12.12 -2.29 1.29
C LEU A 88 -12.85 -2.58 2.59
N PRO A 89 -13.97 -3.29 2.51
CA PRO A 89 -14.73 -3.60 3.72
C PRO A 89 -14.04 -4.69 4.53
N ASP A 90 -14.32 -4.67 5.83
CA ASP A 90 -14.01 -5.82 6.66
C ASP A 90 -14.78 -7.03 6.10
N LEU A 91 -14.10 -8.15 5.94
CA LEU A 91 -14.74 -9.35 5.41
C LEU A 91 -15.84 -9.89 6.31
N ASN A 92 -15.92 -9.40 7.53
CA ASN A 92 -17.00 -9.75 8.46
C ASN A 92 -18.20 -8.82 8.38
N GLU A 93 -18.11 -7.72 7.62
CA GLU A 93 -19.19 -6.78 7.51
C GLU A 93 -20.30 -7.28 6.60
N ASN A 94 -21.53 -6.96 6.98
CA ASN A 94 -22.70 -7.16 6.14
C ASN A 94 -23.11 -5.80 5.60
N GLY A 95 -23.71 -5.75 4.44
CA GLY A 95 -24.21 -4.50 3.90
C GLY A 95 -23.76 -4.26 2.49
N SER A 96 -23.71 -2.99 2.08
CA SER A 96 -23.49 -2.62 0.69
C SER A 96 -22.20 -3.12 0.09
N SER A 97 -21.21 -3.37 0.91
CA SER A 97 -19.92 -3.87 0.44
C SER A 97 -19.89 -5.38 0.25
N ALA A 98 -20.93 -6.10 0.68
CA ALA A 98 -20.96 -7.56 0.60
C ALA A 98 -20.82 -8.08 -0.83
N GLY A 99 -21.36 -7.36 -1.80
CA GLY A 99 -21.28 -7.75 -3.20
C GLY A 99 -19.89 -7.71 -3.79
N ARG A 100 -18.94 -7.10 -3.11
CA ARG A 100 -17.55 -6.99 -3.57
C ARG A 100 -16.71 -8.18 -3.14
N ARG A 101 -17.22 -9.03 -2.28
CA ARG A 101 -16.49 -10.19 -1.80
C ARG A 101 -16.62 -11.32 -2.81
N LYS A 102 -15.53 -11.98 -3.09
CA LYS A 102 -15.55 -13.17 -3.92
C LYS A 102 -15.97 -14.38 -3.12
N ASP A 103 -15.51 -14.46 -1.90
CA ASP A 103 -15.77 -15.56 -1.00
C ASP A 103 -15.83 -15.00 0.41
N ALA A 104 -17.04 -14.86 0.92
CA ALA A 104 -17.27 -14.29 2.24
C ALA A 104 -16.68 -15.14 3.37
N SER A 105 -16.45 -16.40 3.12
CA SER A 105 -15.89 -17.31 4.12
C SER A 105 -14.38 -17.50 4.01
N SER A 106 -13.71 -16.75 3.14
CA SER A 106 -12.28 -16.88 2.94
C SER A 106 -11.51 -16.43 4.18
N GLU A 107 -11.09 -17.38 4.98
CA GLU A 107 -10.28 -17.12 6.15
C GLU A 107 -8.91 -16.56 5.78
N ALA A 108 -8.31 -17.10 4.73
CA ALA A 108 -7.00 -16.68 4.27
C ALA A 108 -7.02 -15.21 3.83
N GLY A 109 -8.00 -14.81 3.03
CA GLY A 109 -8.10 -13.45 2.57
C GLY A 109 -8.32 -12.47 3.70
N ARG A 110 -9.20 -12.81 4.63
CA ARG A 110 -9.48 -11.97 5.78
C ARG A 110 -8.25 -11.82 6.67
N SER A 111 -7.56 -12.92 6.93
CA SER A 111 -6.38 -12.93 7.76
C SER A 111 -5.26 -12.09 7.16
N LEU A 112 -5.05 -12.23 5.85
CA LEU A 112 -4.00 -11.50 5.17
C LEU A 112 -4.26 -9.99 5.15
N VAL A 113 -5.48 -9.59 4.88
CA VAL A 113 -5.85 -8.17 4.89
C VAL A 113 -5.68 -7.59 6.29
N ALA A 114 -6.11 -8.33 7.31
CA ALA A 114 -5.97 -7.86 8.69
C ALA A 114 -4.51 -7.72 9.11
N LEU A 115 -3.65 -8.64 8.70
CA LEU A 115 -2.24 -8.59 9.04
C LEU A 115 -1.53 -7.39 8.43
N ARG A 116 -1.94 -6.98 7.24
CA ARG A 116 -1.27 -5.87 6.58
C ARG A 116 -1.76 -4.52 7.06
N TRP A 117 -3.04 -4.38 7.36
CA TRP A 117 -3.65 -3.07 7.60
C TRP A 117 -4.43 -3.00 8.90
N GLY A 118 -4.62 -4.12 9.58
CA GLY A 118 -5.32 -4.17 10.83
C GLY A 118 -4.51 -3.63 11.96
N ASN A 119 -5.05 -3.25 12.77
CA ASN A 119 -4.57 -2.78 13.88
C ASN A 119 -5.10 -2.51 14.69
#